data_af15a974d61acb722ebdce3b17eb768f
#
_entry.id   af15a974d61acb722ebdce3b17eb768f
#
_cell.length_a   1.000
_cell.length_b   1.000
_cell.length_c   1.000
_cell.angle_alpha   90.00
_cell.angle_beta   90.00
_cell.angle_gamma   90.00
#
_symmetry.space_group_name_H-M   'P 1'
#
loop_
_entity.id
_entity.type
_entity.pdbx_description
1 polymer ?
#
loop_
_entity_poly.entity_id
_entity_poly.type
_entity_poly.pdbx_seq_one_letter_code
_entity_poly.pdbx_strand_id
1 'polypeptide(L)'
;MVYGRPEPAEGTITGNIARSRFDRKKMALVENGGKHAVTHYRCLQSANGAVSLVRCNLETGRTHQIRVHMASIGCNLVGDRLYEKSGKTKIVGLSPETKAFVNSFPRQALHAASLGFVHPRSGEFLQFSVDFPADLHLLLDTCLLNLGASPK
;
A
#
# COMPACT_ATOMS: atom_id res chain seq x y z
N MET A 1 2.54 2.95 2.92
CA MET A 1 2.70 4.30 2.32
C MET A 1 2.93 4.18 0.81
N VAL A 2 2.45 5.15 0.06
CA VAL A 2 2.55 5.17 -1.41
C VAL A 2 3.15 6.48 -1.88
N TYR A 3 3.75 6.48 -3.07
CA TYR A 3 4.10 7.68 -3.80
C TYR A 3 2.83 8.31 -4.37
N GLY A 4 2.78 9.63 -4.38
CA GLY A 4 1.63 10.38 -4.85
C GLY A 4 0.45 10.38 -3.87
N ARG A 5 -0.68 10.89 -4.35
CA ARG A 5 -1.97 10.84 -3.67
C ARG A 5 -2.95 10.11 -4.57
N PRO A 6 -3.67 9.09 -4.09
CA PRO A 6 -4.74 8.47 -4.87
C PRO A 6 -5.85 9.47 -5.22
N GLU A 7 -6.30 9.45 -6.46
CA GLU A 7 -7.45 10.21 -6.94
C GLU A 7 -8.43 9.26 -7.63
N PRO A 8 -9.64 9.12 -7.07
CA PRO A 8 -10.19 9.75 -5.86
C PRO A 8 -9.44 9.30 -4.59
N ALA A 9 -9.59 10.07 -3.47
CA ALA A 9 -8.93 9.79 -2.20
C ALA A 9 -9.36 8.46 -1.56
N GLU A 10 -10.50 7.92 -1.95
CA GLU A 10 -10.99 6.60 -1.57
C GLU A 10 -11.66 5.92 -2.75
N GLY A 11 -11.65 4.59 -2.76
CA GLY A 11 -12.24 3.82 -3.84
C GLY A 11 -12.03 2.32 -3.70
N THR A 12 -12.46 1.61 -4.74
CA THR A 12 -12.31 0.16 -4.85
C THR A 12 -11.57 -0.18 -6.13
N ILE A 13 -10.53 -1.00 -6.01
CA ILE A 13 -9.79 -1.55 -7.14
C ILE A 13 -10.18 -3.01 -7.28
N THR A 14 -10.70 -3.36 -8.45
CA THR A 14 -11.15 -4.71 -8.78
C THR A 14 -10.46 -5.18 -10.05
N GLY A 15 -10.08 -6.45 -10.08
CA GLY A 15 -9.48 -7.06 -11.28
C GLY A 15 -8.96 -8.47 -11.02
N ASN A 16 -8.55 -9.13 -12.08
CA ASN A 16 -7.95 -10.44 -11.96
C ASN A 16 -6.43 -10.33 -11.85
N ILE A 17 -5.84 -11.01 -10.88
CA ILE A 17 -4.40 -11.03 -10.66
C ILE A 17 -3.82 -12.36 -11.11
N ALA A 18 -2.81 -12.31 -11.96
CA ALA A 18 -2.03 -13.46 -12.39
C ALA A 18 -0.53 -13.14 -12.37
N ARG A 19 0.30 -14.15 -12.59
CA ARG A 19 1.73 -13.95 -12.78
C ARG A 19 1.98 -13.17 -14.08
N SER A 20 2.85 -12.15 -14.00
CA SER A 20 3.20 -11.35 -15.17
C SER A 20 3.82 -12.23 -16.27
N ARG A 21 3.41 -11.99 -17.52
CA ARG A 21 3.99 -12.66 -18.70
C ARG A 21 5.38 -12.12 -19.06
N PHE A 22 5.68 -10.89 -18.64
CA PHE A 22 6.93 -10.19 -18.96
C PHE A 22 8.01 -10.33 -17.87
N ASP A 23 7.59 -10.47 -16.61
CA ASP A 23 8.50 -10.63 -15.47
C ASP A 23 7.91 -11.64 -14.48
N ARG A 24 8.46 -12.84 -14.45
CA ARG A 24 7.96 -13.94 -13.61
C ARG A 24 8.05 -13.67 -12.10
N LYS A 25 8.80 -12.67 -11.67
CA LYS A 25 8.87 -12.21 -10.27
C LYS A 25 7.67 -11.35 -9.88
N LYS A 26 6.94 -10.80 -10.87
CA LYS A 26 5.81 -9.90 -10.67
C LYS A 26 4.48 -10.60 -10.85
N MET A 27 3.48 -10.06 -10.15
CA MET A 27 2.07 -10.27 -10.46
C MET A 27 1.56 -9.07 -11.29
N ALA A 28 0.48 -9.26 -12.01
CA ALA A 28 -0.12 -8.21 -12.84
C ALA A 28 -1.64 -8.34 -12.86
N LEU A 29 -2.33 -7.22 -13.10
CA LEU A 29 -3.73 -7.26 -13.51
C LEU A 29 -3.81 -7.80 -14.93
N VAL A 30 -4.75 -8.71 -15.17
CA VAL A 30 -4.98 -9.35 -16.47
C VAL A 30 -6.47 -9.31 -16.82
N GLU A 31 -6.76 -9.17 -18.10
CA GLU A 31 -8.14 -9.18 -18.59
C GLU A 31 -8.73 -10.58 -18.57
N ASN A 32 -7.93 -11.58 -18.98
CA ASN A 32 -8.35 -12.96 -19.08
C ASN A 32 -7.53 -13.87 -18.16
N GLY A 33 -8.23 -14.77 -17.48
CA GLY A 33 -7.61 -15.68 -16.51
C GLY A 33 -7.27 -14.97 -15.18
N GLY A 34 -6.34 -15.57 -14.41
CA GLY A 34 -5.97 -15.06 -13.10
C GLY A 34 -7.02 -15.35 -12.03
N LYS A 35 -6.85 -14.72 -10.85
CA LYS A 35 -7.76 -14.85 -9.71
C LYS A 35 -8.35 -13.50 -9.37
N HIS A 36 -9.67 -13.44 -9.24
CA HIS A 36 -10.38 -12.23 -8.84
C HIS A 36 -9.84 -11.65 -7.53
N ALA A 37 -9.68 -10.33 -7.51
CA ALA A 37 -9.13 -9.58 -6.40
C ALA A 37 -9.88 -8.25 -6.20
N VAL A 38 -10.17 -7.91 -4.94
CA VAL A 38 -10.84 -6.67 -4.54
C VAL A 38 -10.08 -6.03 -3.39
N THR A 39 -9.74 -4.76 -3.54
CA THR A 39 -9.10 -3.92 -2.53
C THR A 39 -9.85 -2.60 -2.40
N HIS A 40 -10.39 -2.32 -1.22
CA HIS A 40 -10.90 -1.00 -0.87
C HIS A 40 -9.76 -0.17 -0.31
N TYR A 41 -9.61 1.06 -0.75
CA TYR A 41 -8.57 1.93 -0.24
C TYR A 41 -9.12 3.29 0.20
N ARG A 42 -8.45 3.90 1.17
CA ARG A 42 -8.71 5.27 1.64
C ARG A 42 -7.37 5.94 1.96
N CYS A 43 -7.15 7.11 1.35
CA CYS A 43 -6.05 7.99 1.70
C CYS A 43 -6.35 8.63 3.06
N LEU A 44 -5.53 8.34 4.06
CA LEU A 44 -5.70 8.87 5.42
C LEU A 44 -5.03 10.23 5.56
N GLN A 45 -3.82 10.36 4.99
CA GLN A 45 -3.02 11.59 5.03
C GLN A 45 -2.16 11.67 3.79
N SER A 46 -1.80 12.89 3.40
CA SER A 46 -0.91 13.14 2.26
C SER A 46 0.03 14.29 2.55
N ALA A 47 1.32 14.07 2.35
CA ALA A 47 2.35 15.09 2.44
C ALA A 47 2.49 15.79 1.07
N ASN A 48 1.81 16.92 0.91
CA ASN A 48 1.83 17.76 -0.30
C ASN A 48 1.58 17.00 -1.63
N GLY A 49 0.82 15.90 -1.59
CA GLY A 49 0.61 15.05 -2.76
C GLY A 49 1.83 14.24 -3.18
N ALA A 50 2.95 14.32 -2.46
CA ALA A 50 4.20 13.64 -2.79
C ALA A 50 4.22 12.18 -2.33
N VAL A 51 3.79 11.95 -1.09
CA VAL A 51 3.59 10.63 -0.50
C VAL A 51 2.32 10.62 0.34
N SER A 52 1.71 9.46 0.48
CA SER A 52 0.46 9.32 1.22
C SER A 52 0.43 8.07 2.09
N LEU A 53 -0.22 8.19 3.26
CA LEU A 53 -0.63 7.05 4.06
C LEU A 53 -1.99 6.58 3.57
N VAL A 54 -2.07 5.34 3.12
CA VAL A 54 -3.28 4.74 2.57
C VAL A 54 -3.64 3.50 3.40
N ARG A 55 -4.90 3.43 3.84
CA ARG A 55 -5.48 2.22 4.41
C ARG A 55 -6.04 1.37 3.27
N CYS A 56 -5.73 0.08 3.28
CA CYS A 56 -6.29 -0.89 2.35
C CYS A 56 -7.07 -1.96 3.13
N ASN A 57 -8.31 -2.18 2.77
CA ASN A 57 -9.14 -3.28 3.27
C ASN A 57 -9.33 -4.30 2.15
N LEU A 58 -9.06 -5.56 2.44
CA LEU A 58 -9.04 -6.62 1.45
C LEU A 58 -10.28 -7.51 1.57
N GLU A 59 -11.00 -7.75 0.46
CA GLU A 59 -11.96 -8.85 0.37
C GLU A 59 -11.28 -10.16 -0.03
N THR A 60 -10.15 -10.07 -0.69
CA THR A 60 -9.35 -11.19 -1.19
C THR A 60 -7.88 -11.02 -0.82
N GLY A 61 -7.14 -12.13 -0.71
CA GLY A 61 -5.71 -12.13 -0.35
C GLY A 61 -4.83 -12.74 -1.44
N ARG A 62 -4.74 -12.11 -2.64
CA ARG A 62 -3.89 -12.62 -3.72
C ARG A 62 -2.45 -12.19 -3.55
N THR A 63 -1.52 -12.98 -4.06
CA THR A 63 -0.09 -12.66 -4.02
C THR A 63 0.16 -11.26 -4.57
N HIS A 64 0.87 -10.43 -3.82
CA HIS A 64 1.17 -9.03 -4.13
C HIS A 64 -0.05 -8.13 -4.40
N GLN A 65 -1.24 -8.50 -3.96
CA GLN A 65 -2.49 -7.82 -4.34
C GLN A 65 -2.45 -6.29 -4.13
N ILE A 66 -2.15 -5.82 -2.92
CA ILE A 66 -2.08 -4.37 -2.62
C ILE A 66 -1.03 -3.69 -3.51
N ARG A 67 0.12 -4.33 -3.72
CA ARG A 67 1.22 -3.79 -4.51
C ARG A 67 0.80 -3.58 -5.98
N VAL A 68 0.15 -4.59 -6.58
CA VAL A 68 -0.36 -4.54 -7.96
C VAL A 68 -1.49 -3.53 -8.09
N HIS A 69 -2.46 -3.54 -7.17
CA HIS A 69 -3.61 -2.65 -7.20
C HIS A 69 -3.18 -1.19 -7.03
N MET A 70 -2.35 -0.87 -6.05
CA MET A 70 -1.88 0.50 -5.87
C MET A 70 -1.03 0.98 -7.06
N ALA A 71 -0.20 0.10 -7.62
CA ALA A 71 0.56 0.42 -8.84
C ALA A 71 -0.34 0.68 -10.05
N SER A 72 -1.49 0.00 -10.17
CA SER A 72 -2.43 0.17 -11.30
C SER A 72 -3.09 1.54 -11.31
N ILE A 73 -3.25 2.17 -10.15
CA ILE A 73 -3.76 3.55 -10.02
C ILE A 73 -2.64 4.59 -9.92
N GLY A 74 -1.40 4.21 -10.26
CA GLY A 74 -0.26 5.13 -10.28
C GLY A 74 0.35 5.46 -8.91
N CYS A 75 -0.12 4.81 -7.84
CA CYS A 75 0.32 5.03 -6.45
C CYS A 75 1.19 3.87 -5.96
N ASN A 76 2.38 3.71 -6.51
CA ASN A 76 3.31 2.65 -6.10
C ASN A 76 3.68 2.76 -4.61
N LEU A 77 3.89 1.62 -3.95
CA LEU A 77 4.36 1.62 -2.56
C LEU A 77 5.77 2.19 -2.46
N VAL A 78 6.00 3.01 -1.43
CA VAL A 78 7.34 3.48 -1.09
C VAL A 78 8.24 2.29 -0.79
N GLY A 79 9.45 2.29 -1.34
CA GLY A 79 10.45 1.23 -1.15
C GLY A 79 10.16 -0.09 -1.88
N ASP A 80 9.11 -0.16 -2.70
CA ASP A 80 8.78 -1.35 -3.47
C ASP A 80 9.53 -1.40 -4.80
N ARG A 81 10.79 -1.79 -4.75
CA ARG A 81 11.67 -1.84 -5.92
C ARG A 81 11.19 -2.77 -7.04
N LEU A 82 10.33 -3.73 -6.72
CA LEU A 82 9.83 -4.68 -7.71
C LEU A 82 8.78 -4.05 -8.64
N TYR A 83 7.89 -3.21 -8.08
CA TYR A 83 6.79 -2.59 -8.82
C TYR A 83 7.04 -1.12 -9.18
N GLU A 84 8.13 -0.55 -8.70
CA GLU A 84 8.53 0.81 -9.05
C GLU A 84 8.78 0.90 -10.56
N LYS A 85 8.15 1.88 -11.22
CA LYS A 85 8.42 2.14 -12.64
C LYS A 85 9.86 2.66 -12.79
N SER A 86 10.56 2.22 -13.84
CA SER A 86 11.89 2.71 -14.20
C SER A 86 11.85 4.23 -14.38
N GLY A 87 12.42 4.95 -13.45
CA GLY A 87 12.39 6.40 -13.37
C GLY A 87 11.88 6.82 -12.01
N LYS A 88 12.77 7.42 -11.22
CA LYS A 88 12.45 7.94 -9.88
C LYS A 88 11.14 8.71 -9.95
N THR A 89 10.12 8.25 -9.23
CA THR A 89 8.86 8.99 -9.08
C THR A 89 9.21 10.41 -8.69
N LYS A 90 8.76 11.40 -9.48
CA LYS A 90 9.04 12.81 -9.19
C LYS A 90 8.33 13.18 -7.90
N ILE A 91 9.04 13.11 -6.79
CA ILE A 91 8.55 13.58 -5.50
C ILE A 91 8.69 15.10 -5.49
N VAL A 92 7.58 15.80 -5.66
CA VAL A 92 7.52 17.28 -5.58
C VAL A 92 6.92 17.66 -4.23
N GLY A 93 7.41 18.76 -3.63
CA GLY A 93 6.82 19.31 -2.39
C GLY A 93 7.40 18.75 -1.08
N LEU A 94 8.43 17.90 -1.13
CA LEU A 94 9.21 17.50 0.04
C LEU A 94 10.61 18.10 0.00
N SER A 95 11.24 18.28 1.18
CA SER A 95 12.64 18.72 1.26
C SER A 95 13.60 17.70 0.62
N PRO A 96 14.80 18.11 0.20
CA PRO A 96 15.80 17.20 -0.34
C PRO A 96 16.12 16.03 0.61
N GLU A 97 16.22 16.31 1.90
CA GLU A 97 16.53 15.32 2.95
C GLU A 97 15.39 14.30 3.09
N THR A 98 14.13 14.77 3.16
CA THR A 98 12.95 13.89 3.21
C THR A 98 12.85 13.04 1.95
N LYS A 99 13.12 13.60 0.76
CA LYS A 99 13.15 12.83 -0.49
C LYS A 99 14.21 11.74 -0.47
N ALA A 100 15.42 12.06 0.00
CA ALA A 100 16.50 11.10 0.11
C ALA A 100 16.11 9.95 1.05
N PHE A 101 15.50 10.27 2.19
CA PHE A 101 15.05 9.28 3.17
C PHE A 101 13.95 8.37 2.59
N VAL A 102 12.90 8.93 1.98
CA VAL A 102 11.80 8.17 1.33
C VAL A 102 12.35 7.23 0.26
N ASN A 103 13.27 7.73 -0.59
CA ASN A 103 13.88 6.94 -1.67
C ASN A 103 14.84 5.85 -1.16
N SER A 104 15.38 6.00 0.05
CA SER A 104 16.27 5.00 0.67
C SER A 104 15.52 3.96 1.49
N PHE A 105 14.20 4.07 1.64
CA PHE A 105 13.43 3.14 2.46
C PHE A 105 13.67 1.68 2.00
N PRO A 106 14.09 0.76 2.91
CA PRO A 106 14.76 -0.48 2.49
C PRO A 106 13.82 -1.58 1.99
N ARG A 107 12.51 -1.45 2.23
CA ARG A 107 11.48 -2.44 1.89
C ARG A 107 10.20 -1.76 1.44
N GLN A 108 9.24 -2.51 0.92
CA GLN A 108 7.91 -1.95 0.69
C GLN A 108 7.32 -1.42 2.01
N ALA A 109 6.87 -0.18 2.01
CA ALA A 109 6.23 0.49 3.14
C ALA A 109 4.78 -0.02 3.30
N LEU A 110 4.67 -1.32 3.61
CA LEU A 110 3.43 -2.06 3.78
C LEU A 110 3.44 -2.77 5.14
N HIS A 111 2.31 -2.69 5.85
CA HIS A 111 2.13 -3.28 7.16
C HIS A 111 0.71 -3.82 7.31
N ALA A 112 0.56 -5.03 7.81
CA ALA A 112 -0.71 -5.62 8.17
C ALA A 112 -1.09 -5.17 9.60
N ALA A 113 -1.79 -4.05 9.71
CA ALA A 113 -2.15 -3.45 11.00
C ALA A 113 -3.23 -4.23 11.74
N SER A 114 -4.10 -4.95 11.02
CA SER A 114 -5.14 -5.77 11.62
C SER A 114 -5.39 -7.05 10.82
N LEU A 115 -5.80 -8.09 11.54
CA LEU A 115 -6.24 -9.37 10.98
C LEU A 115 -7.50 -9.79 11.70
N GLY A 116 -8.57 -10.10 10.94
CA GLY A 116 -9.80 -10.65 11.47
C GLY A 116 -10.18 -11.94 10.74
N PHE A 117 -10.64 -12.94 11.47
CA PHE A 117 -11.15 -14.19 10.90
C PHE A 117 -12.12 -14.90 11.85
N VAL A 118 -12.97 -15.77 11.29
CA VAL A 118 -13.84 -16.64 12.09
C VAL A 118 -13.03 -17.87 12.50
N HIS A 119 -12.97 -18.13 13.80
CA HIS A 119 -12.24 -19.28 14.34
C HIS A 119 -12.90 -20.59 13.87
N PRO A 120 -12.15 -21.54 13.26
CA PRO A 120 -12.74 -22.68 12.55
C PRO A 120 -13.44 -23.69 13.44
N ARG A 121 -13.16 -23.70 14.75
CA ARG A 121 -13.81 -24.60 15.71
C ARG A 121 -14.92 -23.94 16.49
N SER A 122 -14.67 -22.74 17.05
CA SER A 122 -15.64 -22.06 17.92
C SER A 122 -16.69 -21.26 17.14
N GLY A 123 -16.40 -20.87 15.89
CA GLY A 123 -17.26 -19.98 15.12
C GLY A 123 -17.17 -18.50 15.56
N GLU A 124 -16.36 -18.19 16.57
CA GLU A 124 -16.18 -16.83 17.06
C GLU A 124 -15.35 -16.00 16.09
N PHE A 125 -15.72 -14.72 15.91
CA PHE A 125 -14.89 -13.77 15.16
C PHE A 125 -13.76 -13.29 16.04
N LEU A 126 -12.53 -13.54 15.61
CA LEU A 126 -11.31 -13.06 16.27
C LEU A 126 -10.71 -11.91 15.47
N GLN A 127 -10.27 -10.88 16.17
CA GLN A 127 -9.58 -9.75 15.58
C GLN A 127 -8.31 -9.44 16.37
N PHE A 128 -7.23 -9.21 15.64
CA PHE A 128 -5.93 -8.85 16.17
C PHE A 128 -5.48 -7.55 15.52
N SER A 129 -4.82 -6.70 16.30
CA SER A 129 -4.26 -5.44 15.82
C SER A 129 -2.86 -5.26 16.37
N VAL A 130 -1.99 -4.66 15.58
CA VAL A 130 -0.61 -4.31 15.96
C VAL A 130 -0.29 -2.91 15.48
N ASP A 131 0.54 -2.21 16.24
CA ASP A 131 1.03 -0.88 15.88
C ASP A 131 2.04 -0.95 14.72
N PHE A 132 2.33 0.21 14.11
CA PHE A 132 3.35 0.31 13.10
C PHE A 132 4.73 -0.07 13.65
N PRO A 133 5.55 -0.79 12.89
CA PRO A 133 6.94 -1.01 13.25
C PRO A 133 7.74 0.30 13.21
N ALA A 134 8.83 0.35 13.97
CA ALA A 134 9.63 1.57 14.18
C ALA A 134 10.10 2.25 12.87
N ASP A 135 10.44 1.48 11.85
CA ASP A 135 10.84 2.02 10.55
C ASP A 135 9.70 2.75 9.82
N LEU A 136 8.45 2.25 9.94
CA LEU A 136 7.29 2.94 9.39
C LEU A 136 6.89 4.15 10.21
N HIS A 137 7.01 4.12 11.54
CA HIS A 137 6.84 5.30 12.38
C HIS A 137 7.81 6.39 11.96
N LEU A 138 9.09 6.08 11.85
CA LEU A 138 10.11 7.03 11.40
C LEU A 138 9.82 7.61 10.01
N LEU A 139 9.34 6.77 9.08
CA LEU A 139 8.95 7.23 7.75
C LEU A 139 7.76 8.19 7.78
N LEU A 140 6.76 7.91 8.61
CA LEU A 140 5.59 8.78 8.81
C LEU A 140 6.00 10.12 9.42
N ASP A 141 6.77 10.10 10.49
CA ASP A 141 7.24 11.31 11.19
C ASP A 141 8.09 12.19 10.27
N THR A 142 9.02 11.56 9.51
CA THR A 142 9.87 12.27 8.55
C THR A 142 9.05 12.95 7.44
N CYS A 143 7.93 12.36 7.04
CA CYS A 143 7.04 12.94 6.05
C CYS A 143 6.01 13.91 6.64
N LEU A 144 6.04 14.18 7.97
CA LEU A 144 5.06 14.99 8.70
C LEU A 144 3.63 14.43 8.60
N LEU A 145 3.50 13.13 8.46
CA LEU A 145 2.22 12.42 8.47
C LEU A 145 1.91 12.01 9.92
N ASN A 146 1.57 12.98 10.77
CA ASN A 146 1.16 12.69 12.14
C ASN A 146 -0.13 11.86 12.12
N LEU A 147 -0.09 10.70 12.75
CA LEU A 147 -1.29 9.94 13.06
C LEU A 147 -2.06 10.73 14.13
N GLY A 148 -2.93 11.63 13.70
CA GLY A 148 -3.98 12.12 14.59
C GLY A 148 -4.67 10.91 15.21
N ALA A 149 -4.93 10.96 16.54
CA ALA A 149 -5.45 9.86 17.35
C ALA A 149 -6.42 8.97 16.57
N SER A 150 -6.21 7.65 16.65
CA SER A 150 -7.06 6.63 16.03
C SER A 150 -8.54 6.98 16.19
N PRO A 151 -9.33 7.01 15.15
CA PRO A 151 -10.76 6.95 15.32
C PRO A 151 -11.08 5.59 15.96
N LYS A 152 -11.73 5.66 17.13
CA LYS A 152 -12.30 4.51 17.85
C LYS A 152 -13.25 3.72 16.95
#